data_39c53e5289650c354eae02d29d3c3249
#
_entry.id   39c53e5289650c354eae02d29d3c3249
#
_cell.length_a   1.000
_cell.length_b   1.000
_cell.length_c   1.000
_cell.angle_alpha   90.00
_cell.angle_beta   90.00
_cell.angle_gamma   90.00
#
_symmetry.space_group_name_H-M   'P 1'
#
loop_
_entity.id
_entity.type
_entity.pdbx_description
1 polymer ?
#
loop_
_entity_poly.entity_id
_entity_poly.type
_entity_poly.pdbx_seq_one_letter_code
_entity_poly.pdbx_strand_id
1 'polypeptide(L)'
;MSLGFGFGYFLVGFHWIIFPLLYDSFFKYFIPIVIIIFPLFFSLFFLLSSYLFVLVERKFKIQDSGIFTNSCIIALIFFFSEYLRSSVLGGFPWNLHAHIWGFDYRFIQLCKYFGVFGLSFLTIFWIVLASNLFLKKNYRTSFFIFVIFPILLFSFSKINQIDNTGDLLKLRIVQPNISQENKWSREYFVRNLNKTINLSFDKNTKQSNSELIVWPEVAIPYVIENSSDFNKILPLNLLNDSILIIGALRKENLKNNFKIFNTLFVLSKNGVEDYYDKRKLVPFGEYFPFRSLFNFKKITQGDIDFSSGNENKNIRININNKDISFEPLICYEGIFQTFPKLDRRSNLIVNITNDAWFGTTSGPSQHLTASRFRSIEKGLPLVRVANTGISAVFNEKGKKLISIPLDKEKSETIFLKLAKENTIFSKYGNKCLIILIFLVCLFSNIIDNLLFRKKLRL
;
A
#
# COMPACT_ATOMS: atom_id res chain seq x y z
N MET A 1 20.73 15.43 17.32
CA MET A 1 19.62 16.17 16.69
C MET A 1 18.82 15.28 15.72
N SER A 2 19.39 14.65 14.70
CA SER A 2 18.69 13.79 13.71
C SER A 2 17.98 12.58 14.31
N LEU A 3 18.58 11.90 15.31
CA LEU A 3 17.91 10.82 16.02
C LEU A 3 16.64 11.32 16.74
N GLY A 4 16.72 12.47 17.43
CA GLY A 4 15.56 13.06 18.12
C GLY A 4 14.48 13.50 17.16
N PHE A 5 14.86 14.10 16.01
CA PHE A 5 13.90 14.44 14.94
C PHE A 5 13.21 13.18 14.38
N GLY A 6 14.01 12.15 14.04
CA GLY A 6 13.47 10.87 13.53
C GLY A 6 12.55 10.19 14.54
N PHE A 7 12.92 10.22 15.84
CA PHE A 7 12.08 9.68 16.89
C PHE A 7 10.72 10.38 16.94
N GLY A 8 10.69 11.71 16.97
CA GLY A 8 9.43 12.48 16.97
C GLY A 8 8.59 12.22 15.71
N TYR A 9 9.24 12.19 14.53
CA TYR A 9 8.59 11.91 13.26
C TYR A 9 7.89 10.54 13.25
N PHE A 10 8.57 9.49 13.69
CA PHE A 10 8.01 8.15 13.72
C PHE A 10 7.07 7.91 14.90
N LEU A 11 7.28 8.58 16.04
CA LEU A 11 6.34 8.52 17.16
C LEU A 11 4.95 9.03 16.76
N VAL A 12 4.90 10.18 16.08
CA VAL A 12 3.66 10.73 15.55
C VAL A 12 3.12 9.89 14.39
N GLY A 13 3.99 9.46 13.47
CA GLY A 13 3.60 8.71 12.29
C GLY A 13 3.09 7.29 12.57
N PHE A 14 3.56 6.66 13.65
CA PHE A 14 3.27 5.26 14.00
C PHE A 14 2.52 5.10 15.33
N HIS A 15 1.90 6.15 15.87
CA HIS A 15 1.18 6.05 17.16
C HIS A 15 0.13 4.94 17.19
N TRP A 16 -0.39 4.54 16.04
CA TRP A 16 -1.37 3.46 15.90
C TRP A 16 -0.77 2.06 16.18
N ILE A 17 0.55 1.91 16.23
CA ILE A 17 1.21 0.59 16.40
C ILE A 17 0.89 -0.08 17.75
N ILE A 18 0.38 0.67 18.70
CA ILE A 18 -0.03 0.14 20.02
C ILE A 18 -1.38 -0.60 19.95
N PHE A 19 -2.24 -0.29 18.97
CA PHE A 19 -3.60 -0.83 18.93
C PHE A 19 -3.65 -2.35 18.79
N PRO A 20 -2.80 -3.02 17.97
CA PRO A 20 -2.75 -4.48 17.95
C PRO A 20 -2.50 -5.11 19.32
N LEU A 21 -1.74 -4.43 20.19
CA LEU A 21 -1.39 -4.92 21.52
C LEU A 21 -2.55 -4.83 22.51
N LEU A 22 -3.60 -4.07 22.19
CA LEU A 22 -4.78 -3.93 23.06
C LEU A 22 -5.71 -5.14 23.00
N TYR A 23 -5.61 -6.00 21.99
CA TYR A 23 -6.49 -7.16 21.81
C TYR A 23 -6.13 -8.36 22.70
N ASP A 24 -4.92 -8.40 23.29
CA ASP A 24 -4.51 -9.45 24.21
C ASP A 24 -3.96 -8.85 25.50
N SER A 25 -4.42 -9.35 26.65
CA SER A 25 -4.01 -8.86 27.98
C SER A 25 -2.51 -8.95 28.22
N PHE A 26 -1.85 -10.00 27.70
CA PHE A 26 -0.41 -10.18 27.80
C PHE A 26 0.36 -9.09 27.08
N PHE A 27 -0.06 -8.72 25.86
CA PHE A 27 0.66 -7.73 25.06
C PHE A 27 0.47 -6.29 25.55
N LYS A 28 -0.56 -5.99 26.34
CA LYS A 28 -0.76 -4.65 26.94
C LYS A 28 0.44 -4.18 27.78
N TYR A 29 1.11 -5.10 28.45
CA TYR A 29 2.30 -4.77 29.26
C TYR A 29 3.47 -4.28 28.42
N PHE A 30 3.52 -4.58 27.12
CA PHE A 30 4.59 -4.15 26.21
C PHE A 30 4.32 -2.78 25.56
N ILE A 31 3.15 -2.17 25.73
CA ILE A 31 2.81 -0.88 25.14
C ILE A 31 3.84 0.21 25.46
N PRO A 32 4.28 0.42 26.73
CA PRO A 32 5.29 1.45 27.04
C PRO A 32 6.63 1.21 26.34
N ILE A 33 6.98 -0.05 26.11
CA ILE A 33 8.21 -0.44 25.43
C ILE A 33 8.08 -0.20 23.93
N VAL A 34 6.99 -0.66 23.32
CA VAL A 34 6.79 -0.57 21.87
C VAL A 34 6.65 0.87 21.40
N ILE A 35 5.96 1.74 22.14
CA ILE A 35 5.80 3.16 21.79
C ILE A 35 7.11 3.93 21.78
N ILE A 36 8.14 3.42 22.49
CA ILE A 36 9.47 4.01 22.52
C ILE A 36 10.41 3.31 21.54
N ILE A 37 10.53 1.98 21.63
CA ILE A 37 11.52 1.22 20.85
C ILE A 37 11.20 1.23 19.35
N PHE A 38 9.93 1.16 18.97
CA PHE A 38 9.56 1.11 17.55
C PHE A 38 9.93 2.42 16.81
N PRO A 39 9.53 3.62 17.27
CA PRO A 39 10.00 4.88 16.66
C PRO A 39 11.52 5.06 16.76
N LEU A 40 12.15 4.64 17.88
CA LEU A 40 13.59 4.73 18.06
C LEU A 40 14.34 3.89 17.00
N PHE A 41 13.89 2.65 16.76
CA PHE A 41 14.45 1.79 15.71
C PHE A 41 14.39 2.46 14.34
N PHE A 42 13.22 3.01 13.96
CA PHE A 42 13.09 3.69 12.67
C PHE A 42 13.86 5.01 12.59
N SER A 43 14.09 5.69 13.72
CA SER A 43 14.91 6.91 13.76
C SER A 43 16.38 6.67 13.44
N LEU A 44 16.88 5.42 13.54
CA LEU A 44 18.22 5.05 13.11
C LEU A 44 18.45 5.30 11.60
N PHE A 45 17.42 5.30 10.78
CA PHE A 45 17.53 5.67 9.37
C PHE A 45 17.79 7.16 9.18
N PHE A 46 17.26 8.04 10.03
CA PHE A 46 17.63 9.45 10.04
C PHE A 46 19.06 9.67 10.58
N LEU A 47 19.45 8.91 11.58
CA LEU A 47 20.83 8.91 12.08
C LEU A 47 21.81 8.46 10.99
N LEU A 48 21.46 7.40 10.23
CA LEU A 48 22.25 6.93 9.09
C LEU A 48 22.39 8.02 8.03
N SER A 49 21.30 8.72 7.67
CA SER A 49 21.37 9.84 6.73
C SER A 49 22.36 10.91 7.19
N SER A 50 22.32 11.30 8.46
CA SER A 50 23.22 12.31 9.00
C SER A 50 24.67 11.83 9.07
N TYR A 51 24.88 10.57 9.39
CA TYR A 51 26.21 9.96 9.40
C TYR A 51 26.80 9.95 7.97
N LEU A 52 26.03 9.50 6.99
CA LEU A 52 26.44 9.52 5.59
C LEU A 52 26.72 10.95 5.09
N PHE A 53 25.89 11.91 5.48
CA PHE A 53 26.13 13.32 5.14
C PHE A 53 27.49 13.79 5.67
N VAL A 54 27.83 13.52 6.93
CA VAL A 54 29.12 13.91 7.52
C VAL A 54 30.30 13.23 6.79
N LEU A 55 30.18 11.96 6.43
CA LEU A 55 31.22 11.25 5.69
C LEU A 55 31.45 11.84 4.29
N VAL A 56 30.36 12.12 3.57
CA VAL A 56 30.41 12.70 2.23
C VAL A 56 30.96 14.12 2.28
N GLU A 57 30.53 14.92 3.28
CA GLU A 57 31.01 16.28 3.48
C GLU A 57 32.54 16.31 3.77
N ARG A 58 33.02 15.45 4.68
CA ARG A 58 34.46 15.35 4.99
C ARG A 58 35.31 14.97 3.79
N LYS A 59 34.79 14.09 2.92
CA LYS A 59 35.54 13.57 1.78
C LYS A 59 35.47 14.48 0.56
N PHE A 60 34.31 15.05 0.26
CA PHE A 60 34.04 15.74 -1.00
C PHE A 60 33.77 17.24 -0.84
N LYS A 61 33.71 17.76 0.40
CA LYS A 61 33.44 19.17 0.71
C LYS A 61 32.26 19.72 -0.09
N ILE A 62 31.12 19.00 0.00
CA ILE A 62 29.95 19.29 -0.85
C ILE A 62 29.36 20.69 -0.59
N GLN A 63 29.67 21.32 0.56
CA GLN A 63 29.29 22.71 0.84
C GLN A 63 29.97 23.72 -0.11
N ASP A 64 31.11 23.35 -0.69
CA ASP A 64 31.82 24.17 -1.69
C ASP A 64 31.22 24.01 -3.11
N SER A 65 30.35 23.01 -3.31
CA SER A 65 29.62 22.84 -4.58
C SER A 65 28.51 23.88 -4.72
N GLY A 66 27.97 24.00 -5.94
CA GLY A 66 26.80 24.84 -6.16
C GLY A 66 25.58 24.38 -5.36
N ILE A 67 24.63 25.29 -5.19
CA ILE A 67 23.51 25.07 -4.27
C ILE A 67 22.57 23.94 -4.73
N PHE A 68 22.40 23.78 -6.06
CA PHE A 68 21.57 22.72 -6.62
C PHE A 68 22.23 21.35 -6.48
N THR A 69 23.54 21.26 -6.77
CA THR A 69 24.33 20.03 -6.63
C THR A 69 24.42 19.59 -5.18
N ASN A 70 24.68 20.53 -4.25
CA ASN A 70 24.67 20.28 -2.82
C ASN A 70 23.31 19.71 -2.37
N SER A 71 22.22 20.36 -2.78
CA SER A 71 20.85 19.92 -2.43
C SER A 71 20.52 18.55 -3.01
N CYS A 72 21.01 18.25 -4.22
CA CYS A 72 20.82 16.95 -4.85
C CYS A 72 21.54 15.84 -4.07
N ILE A 73 22.78 16.06 -3.66
CA ILE A 73 23.56 15.08 -2.88
C ILE A 73 22.90 14.82 -1.51
N ILE A 74 22.48 15.87 -0.81
CA ILE A 74 21.76 15.73 0.45
C ILE A 74 20.47 14.93 0.26
N ALA A 75 19.68 15.27 -0.78
CA ALA A 75 18.45 14.57 -1.10
C ALA A 75 18.69 13.08 -1.40
N LEU A 76 19.76 12.74 -2.12
CA LEU A 76 20.16 11.35 -2.38
C LEU A 76 20.47 10.58 -1.09
N ILE A 77 21.16 11.20 -0.15
CA ILE A 77 21.50 10.56 1.14
C ILE A 77 20.23 10.25 1.93
N PHE A 78 19.30 11.19 2.05
CA PHE A 78 18.04 10.98 2.76
C PHE A 78 17.15 9.98 2.04
N PHE A 79 17.05 10.09 0.72
CA PHE A 79 16.31 9.15 -0.10
C PHE A 79 16.86 7.72 0.01
N PHE A 80 18.19 7.55 -0.01
CA PHE A 80 18.83 6.24 0.16
C PHE A 80 18.41 5.58 1.47
N SER A 81 18.39 6.32 2.58
CA SER A 81 17.96 5.78 3.88
C SER A 81 16.47 5.44 3.90
N GLU A 82 15.61 6.22 3.25
CA GLU A 82 14.18 5.90 3.09
C GLU A 82 14.00 4.63 2.24
N TYR A 83 14.72 4.51 1.14
CA TYR A 83 14.68 3.33 0.27
C TYR A 83 15.20 2.08 0.99
N LEU A 84 16.29 2.23 1.75
CA LEU A 84 16.85 1.14 2.57
C LEU A 84 15.83 0.65 3.61
N ARG A 85 15.19 1.57 4.36
CA ARG A 85 14.11 1.27 5.32
C ARG A 85 12.96 0.49 4.67
N SER A 86 12.66 0.81 3.42
CA SER A 86 11.58 0.18 2.65
C SER A 86 11.93 -1.21 2.11
N SER A 87 13.19 -1.64 2.23
CA SER A 87 13.72 -2.86 1.61
C SER A 87 14.29 -3.86 2.62
N VAL A 88 14.99 -3.41 3.66
CA VAL A 88 15.65 -4.29 4.64
C VAL A 88 14.68 -4.87 5.65
N LEU A 89 14.98 -6.05 6.20
CA LEU A 89 14.18 -6.76 7.20
C LEU A 89 12.72 -6.99 6.78
N GLY A 90 12.50 -7.28 5.51
CA GLY A 90 11.16 -7.43 4.92
C GLY A 90 10.58 -6.14 4.36
N GLY A 91 11.17 -4.99 4.75
CA GLY A 91 10.78 -3.65 4.31
C GLY A 91 9.57 -3.08 5.05
N PHE A 92 9.57 -1.75 5.24
CA PHE A 92 8.42 -1.03 5.79
C PHE A 92 8.25 0.32 5.08
N PRO A 93 7.70 0.33 3.84
CA PRO A 93 7.48 1.54 3.04
C PRO A 93 6.25 2.34 3.53
N TRP A 94 6.16 2.56 4.83
CA TRP A 94 5.11 3.35 5.46
C TRP A 94 5.60 4.78 5.69
N ASN A 95 4.73 5.78 5.58
CA ASN A 95 5.08 7.20 5.73
C ASN A 95 6.30 7.61 4.88
N LEU A 96 6.27 7.27 3.56
CA LEU A 96 7.22 7.80 2.59
C LEU A 96 6.98 9.29 2.40
N HIS A 97 8.02 10.06 2.08
CA HIS A 97 7.88 11.50 1.83
C HIS A 97 6.87 11.80 0.70
N ALA A 98 6.73 10.90 -0.28
CA ALA A 98 5.70 11.01 -1.31
C ALA A 98 4.27 10.95 -0.77
N HIS A 99 4.05 10.30 0.37
CA HIS A 99 2.70 10.11 0.91
C HIS A 99 2.04 11.41 1.36
N ILE A 100 2.81 12.48 1.60
CA ILE A 100 2.27 13.82 1.90
C ILE A 100 1.36 14.34 0.78
N TRP A 101 1.59 13.93 -0.46
CA TRP A 101 0.79 14.30 -1.63
C TRP A 101 -0.45 13.44 -1.83
N GLY A 102 -0.59 12.37 -1.04
CA GLY A 102 -1.69 11.40 -1.16
C GLY A 102 -3.08 11.92 -0.79
N PHE A 103 -3.22 13.15 -0.31
CA PHE A 103 -4.51 13.77 -0.03
C PHE A 103 -5.33 14.03 -1.31
N ASP A 104 -4.67 14.28 -2.45
CA ASP A 104 -5.34 14.47 -3.73
C ASP A 104 -4.60 13.77 -4.88
N TYR A 105 -5.37 13.06 -5.75
CA TYR A 105 -4.81 12.28 -6.86
C TYR A 105 -4.03 13.12 -7.87
N ARG A 106 -4.33 14.41 -7.97
CA ARG A 106 -3.69 15.31 -8.94
C ARG A 106 -2.22 15.53 -8.65
N PHE A 107 -1.80 15.51 -7.39
CA PHE A 107 -0.41 15.71 -6.99
C PHE A 107 0.48 14.48 -7.18
N ILE A 108 -0.10 13.30 -7.33
CA ILE A 108 0.65 12.04 -7.36
C ILE A 108 0.78 11.42 -8.77
N GLN A 109 0.43 12.19 -9.82
CA GLN A 109 0.45 11.68 -11.21
C GLN A 109 1.84 11.36 -11.74
N LEU A 110 2.90 11.95 -11.19
CA LEU A 110 4.29 11.60 -11.56
C LEU A 110 4.64 10.13 -11.26
N CYS A 111 3.89 9.50 -10.35
CA CYS A 111 4.14 8.10 -9.99
C CYS A 111 3.93 7.12 -11.16
N LYS A 112 3.15 7.48 -12.19
CA LYS A 112 3.01 6.65 -13.39
C LYS A 112 4.28 6.57 -14.25
N TYR A 113 5.24 7.48 -14.01
CA TYR A 113 6.54 7.51 -14.69
C TYR A 113 7.65 6.98 -13.78
N PHE A 114 7.70 7.42 -12.53
CA PHE A 114 8.85 7.22 -11.64
C PHE A 114 8.53 6.43 -10.36
N GLY A 115 7.27 6.03 -10.18
CA GLY A 115 6.81 5.35 -8.97
C GLY A 115 6.77 6.27 -7.74
N VAL A 116 6.32 5.71 -6.61
CA VAL A 116 6.25 6.44 -5.33
C VAL A 116 7.63 6.88 -4.85
N PHE A 117 8.67 6.08 -5.09
CA PHE A 117 10.04 6.43 -4.70
C PHE A 117 10.61 7.58 -5.53
N GLY A 118 10.23 7.69 -6.82
CA GLY A 118 10.60 8.85 -7.62
C GLY A 118 9.98 10.14 -7.10
N LEU A 119 8.70 10.11 -6.75
CA LEU A 119 8.04 11.26 -6.13
C LEU A 119 8.62 11.56 -4.74
N SER A 120 9.00 10.54 -3.97
CA SER A 120 9.66 10.69 -2.67
C SER A 120 11.01 11.42 -2.81
N PHE A 121 11.85 10.98 -3.74
CA PHE A 121 13.13 11.64 -4.04
C PHE A 121 12.94 13.10 -4.46
N LEU A 122 12.01 13.38 -5.36
CA LEU A 122 11.71 14.77 -5.80
C LEU A 122 11.21 15.63 -4.64
N THR A 123 10.39 15.06 -3.76
CA THR A 123 9.87 15.75 -2.56
C THR A 123 11.02 16.11 -1.60
N ILE A 124 11.93 15.18 -1.34
CA ILE A 124 13.09 15.43 -0.49
C ILE A 124 13.98 16.50 -1.14
N PHE A 125 14.28 16.36 -2.43
CA PHE A 125 15.08 17.33 -3.18
C PHE A 125 14.47 18.74 -3.13
N TRP A 126 13.16 18.85 -3.35
CA TRP A 126 12.44 20.12 -3.25
C TRP A 126 12.58 20.78 -1.88
N ILE A 127 12.35 20.02 -0.79
CA ILE A 127 12.45 20.55 0.58
C ILE A 127 13.90 20.98 0.88
N VAL A 128 14.88 20.16 0.53
CA VAL A 128 16.30 20.44 0.78
C VAL A 128 16.75 21.67 0.01
N LEU A 129 16.39 21.77 -1.28
CA LEU A 129 16.74 22.92 -2.11
C LEU A 129 16.14 24.22 -1.58
N ALA A 130 14.84 24.23 -1.24
CA ALA A 130 14.19 25.38 -0.65
C ALA A 130 14.84 25.79 0.68
N SER A 131 15.16 24.81 1.53
CA SER A 131 15.82 25.04 2.82
C SER A 131 17.25 25.60 2.64
N ASN A 132 18.04 25.06 1.73
CA ASN A 132 19.40 25.54 1.45
C ASN A 132 19.40 26.98 0.91
N LEU A 133 18.46 27.31 0.03
CA LEU A 133 18.26 28.68 -0.45
C LEU A 133 17.88 29.64 0.68
N PHE A 134 17.02 29.20 1.59
CA PHE A 134 16.61 30.00 2.76
C PHE A 134 17.81 30.24 3.70
N LEU A 135 18.60 29.23 4.01
CA LEU A 135 19.79 29.35 4.85
C LEU A 135 20.87 30.26 4.25
N LYS A 136 20.97 30.29 2.90
CA LYS A 136 21.82 31.22 2.17
C LYS A 136 21.20 32.63 2.00
N LYS A 137 20.13 32.94 2.74
CA LYS A 137 19.42 34.23 2.73
C LYS A 137 18.81 34.63 1.37
N ASN A 138 18.66 33.67 0.46
CA ASN A 138 17.96 33.90 -0.82
C ASN A 138 16.46 33.58 -0.67
N TYR A 139 15.77 34.36 0.16
CA TYR A 139 14.40 34.12 0.59
C TYR A 139 13.39 34.13 -0.57
N ARG A 140 13.58 35.03 -1.55
CA ARG A 140 12.67 35.14 -2.71
C ARG A 140 12.69 33.87 -3.55
N THR A 141 13.88 33.38 -3.89
CA THR A 141 14.03 32.14 -4.70
C THR A 141 13.60 30.91 -3.88
N SER A 142 13.91 30.86 -2.59
CA SER A 142 13.43 29.81 -1.68
C SER A 142 11.90 29.72 -1.69
N PHE A 143 11.23 30.84 -1.48
CA PHE A 143 9.77 30.91 -1.50
C PHE A 143 9.19 30.52 -2.87
N PHE A 144 9.79 31.01 -3.95
CA PHE A 144 9.38 30.64 -5.31
C PHE A 144 9.49 29.12 -5.55
N ILE A 145 10.61 28.50 -5.21
CA ILE A 145 10.80 27.05 -5.33
C ILE A 145 9.78 26.29 -4.47
N PHE A 146 9.55 26.77 -3.24
CA PHE A 146 8.59 26.15 -2.33
C PHE A 146 7.16 26.16 -2.89
N VAL A 147 6.74 27.22 -3.55
CA VAL A 147 5.39 27.37 -4.10
C VAL A 147 5.24 26.71 -5.47
N ILE A 148 6.27 26.82 -6.35
CA ILE A 148 6.14 26.36 -7.72
C ILE A 148 6.05 24.82 -7.84
N PHE A 149 6.73 24.07 -6.96
CA PHE A 149 6.74 22.62 -7.05
C PHE A 149 5.35 21.99 -6.90
N PRO A 150 4.55 22.29 -5.86
CA PRO A 150 3.18 21.78 -5.77
C PRO A 150 2.30 22.25 -6.95
N ILE A 151 2.50 23.47 -7.46
CA ILE A 151 1.78 23.97 -8.65
C ILE A 151 2.13 23.11 -9.87
N LEU A 152 3.40 22.77 -10.07
CA LEU A 152 3.84 21.89 -11.15
C LEU A 152 3.24 20.49 -11.03
N LEU A 153 3.24 19.91 -9.82
CA LEU A 153 2.60 18.61 -9.59
C LEU A 153 1.11 18.63 -9.96
N PHE A 154 0.40 19.67 -9.51
CA PHE A 154 -1.01 19.84 -9.81
C PHE A 154 -1.27 20.04 -11.31
N SER A 155 -0.50 20.90 -11.96
CA SER A 155 -0.64 21.22 -13.38
C SER A 155 -0.34 20.01 -14.26
N PHE A 156 0.62 19.18 -13.85
CA PHE A 156 0.98 17.95 -14.55
C PHE A 156 -0.20 16.98 -14.69
N SER A 157 -1.16 17.02 -13.74
CA SER A 157 -2.35 16.18 -13.81
C SER A 157 -3.27 16.50 -14.99
N LYS A 158 -3.24 17.74 -15.50
CA LYS A 158 -4.09 18.20 -16.60
C LYS A 158 -3.58 17.74 -17.98
N ILE A 159 -2.26 17.57 -18.10
CA ILE A 159 -1.62 17.26 -19.39
C ILE A 159 -1.92 15.81 -19.85
N ASN A 160 -2.29 14.93 -18.93
CA ASN A 160 -2.37 13.50 -19.14
C ASN A 160 -3.79 12.94 -18.94
N GLN A 161 -4.78 13.58 -19.52
CA GLN A 161 -6.16 13.06 -19.55
C GLN A 161 -6.30 12.06 -20.72
N ILE A 162 -5.79 10.85 -20.54
CA ILE A 162 -6.16 9.74 -21.44
C ILE A 162 -7.47 9.18 -20.92
N ASP A 163 -8.51 9.24 -21.71
CA ASP A 163 -9.78 8.61 -21.38
C ASP A 163 -9.65 7.09 -21.52
N ASN A 164 -9.86 6.40 -20.42
CA ASN A 164 -9.88 4.95 -20.42
C ASN A 164 -11.13 4.46 -21.18
N THR A 165 -10.92 3.75 -22.29
CA THR A 165 -11.97 3.15 -23.13
C THR A 165 -12.26 1.70 -22.76
N GLY A 166 -11.90 1.28 -21.53
CA GLY A 166 -12.05 -0.10 -21.07
C GLY A 166 -13.50 -0.54 -20.89
N ASP A 167 -13.68 -1.85 -20.82
CA ASP A 167 -14.97 -2.47 -20.57
C ASP A 167 -15.50 -2.12 -19.17
N LEU A 168 -16.83 -2.05 -19.04
CA LEU A 168 -17.48 -1.84 -17.76
C LEU A 168 -17.67 -3.17 -17.04
N LEU A 169 -17.27 -3.21 -15.77
CA LEU A 169 -17.49 -4.29 -14.83
C LEU A 169 -18.45 -3.81 -13.73
N LYS A 170 -19.55 -4.51 -13.51
CA LYS A 170 -20.40 -4.30 -12.34
C LYS A 170 -19.67 -4.87 -11.13
N LEU A 171 -19.38 -4.03 -10.15
CA LEU A 171 -18.60 -4.35 -8.96
C LEU A 171 -19.37 -4.00 -7.70
N ARG A 172 -19.46 -4.93 -6.76
CA ARG A 172 -19.96 -4.68 -5.40
C ARG A 172 -18.86 -4.88 -4.38
N ILE A 173 -18.62 -3.87 -3.55
CA ILE A 173 -17.74 -3.95 -2.39
C ILE A 173 -18.54 -4.08 -1.12
N VAL A 174 -18.12 -4.98 -0.20
CA VAL A 174 -18.85 -5.30 1.02
C VAL A 174 -17.98 -5.08 2.23
N GLN A 175 -18.38 -4.13 3.10
CA GLN A 175 -17.73 -3.83 4.39
C GLN A 175 -18.65 -4.24 5.53
N PRO A 176 -18.46 -5.43 6.15
CA PRO A 176 -19.37 -5.93 7.18
C PRO A 176 -19.14 -5.31 8.55
N ASN A 177 -18.05 -4.60 8.75
CA ASN A 177 -17.66 -3.94 9.99
C ASN A 177 -17.77 -4.85 11.22
N ILE A 178 -17.11 -6.01 11.14
CA ILE A 178 -17.07 -7.00 12.23
C ILE A 178 -15.89 -6.66 13.14
N SER A 179 -16.17 -6.43 14.44
CA SER A 179 -15.12 -6.14 15.42
C SER A 179 -14.13 -7.31 15.56
N GLN A 180 -12.86 -7.01 15.84
CA GLN A 180 -11.82 -8.04 15.95
C GLN A 180 -12.11 -9.04 17.09
N GLU A 181 -12.74 -8.60 18.16
CA GLU A 181 -13.13 -9.44 19.30
C GLU A 181 -14.17 -10.49 18.91
N ASN A 182 -15.18 -10.09 18.13
CA ASN A 182 -16.28 -10.96 17.72
C ASN A 182 -15.95 -11.81 16.49
N LYS A 183 -14.89 -11.46 15.77
CA LYS A 183 -14.54 -12.11 14.51
C LYS A 183 -14.22 -13.59 14.67
N TRP A 184 -13.53 -13.96 15.75
CA TRP A 184 -13.07 -15.33 16.01
C TRP A 184 -13.96 -16.12 16.98
N SER A 185 -15.02 -15.49 17.49
CA SER A 185 -15.96 -16.16 18.39
C SER A 185 -16.89 -17.07 17.60
N ARG A 186 -16.99 -18.34 18.01
CA ARG A 186 -17.93 -19.31 17.43
C ARG A 186 -19.39 -18.88 17.58
N GLU A 187 -19.71 -18.20 18.67
CA GLU A 187 -21.05 -17.68 18.96
C GLU A 187 -21.51 -16.67 17.90
N TYR A 188 -20.60 -15.79 17.44
CA TYR A 188 -20.92 -14.76 16.47
C TYR A 188 -20.74 -15.17 15.01
N PHE A 189 -20.19 -16.38 14.75
CA PHE A 189 -19.86 -16.82 13.40
C PHE A 189 -21.06 -16.75 12.43
N VAL A 190 -22.16 -17.41 12.77
CA VAL A 190 -23.37 -17.45 11.91
C VAL A 190 -23.95 -16.05 11.73
N ARG A 191 -24.02 -15.25 12.79
CA ARG A 191 -24.49 -13.87 12.74
C ARG A 191 -23.64 -13.01 11.80
N ASN A 192 -22.32 -13.08 11.94
CA ASN A 192 -21.37 -12.31 11.12
C ASN A 192 -21.43 -12.74 9.64
N LEU A 193 -21.56 -14.03 9.40
CA LEU A 193 -21.69 -14.58 8.07
C LEU A 193 -23.00 -14.11 7.40
N ASN A 194 -24.14 -14.29 8.07
CA ASN A 194 -25.44 -13.84 7.57
C ASN A 194 -25.48 -12.33 7.31
N LYS A 195 -24.85 -11.54 8.17
CA LYS A 195 -24.68 -10.11 7.99
C LYS A 195 -23.97 -9.80 6.67
N THR A 196 -22.85 -10.48 6.42
CA THR A 196 -22.06 -10.26 5.21
C THR A 196 -22.80 -10.74 3.95
N ILE A 197 -23.51 -11.87 4.02
CA ILE A 197 -24.37 -12.37 2.96
C ILE A 197 -25.50 -11.37 2.65
N ASN A 198 -26.19 -10.84 3.66
CA ASN A 198 -27.28 -9.88 3.49
C ASN A 198 -26.80 -8.56 2.84
N LEU A 199 -25.57 -8.12 3.13
CA LEU A 199 -24.96 -6.96 2.48
C LEU A 199 -24.57 -7.24 1.01
N SER A 200 -24.34 -8.50 0.67
CA SER A 200 -23.89 -8.91 -0.66
C SER A 200 -25.05 -9.05 -1.66
N PHE A 201 -26.21 -9.50 -1.16
CA PHE A 201 -27.34 -9.81 -2.02
C PHE A 201 -28.53 -8.92 -1.65
N ASP A 202 -29.00 -8.16 -2.62
CA ASP A 202 -30.17 -7.28 -2.46
C ASP A 202 -31.44 -8.11 -2.54
N LYS A 203 -32.27 -8.13 -1.50
CA LYS A 203 -33.50 -8.92 -1.41
C LYS A 203 -34.55 -8.51 -2.45
N ASN A 204 -34.44 -7.28 -3.01
CA ASN A 204 -35.46 -6.67 -3.87
C ASN A 204 -35.11 -6.60 -5.34
N THR A 205 -33.87 -6.90 -5.71
CA THR A 205 -33.48 -6.90 -7.13
C THR A 205 -33.48 -8.32 -7.68
N LYS A 206 -34.35 -8.59 -8.66
CA LYS A 206 -34.19 -9.78 -9.52
C LYS A 206 -32.76 -9.74 -10.06
N GLN A 207 -31.92 -10.66 -9.59
CA GLN A 207 -30.49 -10.75 -9.94
C GLN A 207 -30.35 -11.13 -11.42
N SER A 208 -30.42 -10.16 -12.31
CA SER A 208 -30.30 -10.41 -13.76
C SER A 208 -28.93 -10.05 -14.34
N ASN A 209 -28.05 -9.42 -13.56
CA ASN A 209 -26.73 -8.99 -14.07
C ASN A 209 -25.61 -9.54 -13.21
N SER A 210 -24.76 -10.37 -13.79
CA SER A 210 -23.54 -10.89 -13.19
C SER A 210 -22.63 -9.76 -12.70
N GLU A 211 -22.11 -9.88 -11.51
CA GLU A 211 -21.26 -8.89 -10.88
C GLU A 211 -20.04 -9.52 -10.20
N LEU A 212 -18.99 -8.74 -10.00
CA LEU A 212 -17.88 -9.09 -9.13
C LEU A 212 -18.20 -8.59 -7.72
N ILE A 213 -18.35 -9.52 -6.78
CA ILE A 213 -18.58 -9.22 -5.36
C ILE A 213 -17.24 -9.41 -4.64
N VAL A 214 -16.84 -8.43 -3.82
CA VAL A 214 -15.58 -8.51 -3.09
C VAL A 214 -15.82 -8.37 -1.60
N TRP A 215 -15.42 -9.39 -0.84
CA TRP A 215 -15.41 -9.44 0.61
C TRP A 215 -13.99 -9.17 1.14
N PRO A 216 -13.87 -8.73 2.41
CA PRO A 216 -12.58 -8.39 2.99
C PRO A 216 -11.70 -9.59 3.35
N GLU A 217 -10.50 -9.30 3.87
CA GLU A 217 -9.53 -10.27 4.40
C GLU A 217 -10.12 -11.06 5.57
N VAL A 218 -9.93 -12.39 5.52
CA VAL A 218 -10.44 -13.34 6.53
C VAL A 218 -11.91 -13.02 6.88
N ALA A 219 -12.74 -12.83 5.86
CA ALA A 219 -14.18 -12.60 6.04
C ALA A 219 -14.87 -13.82 6.63
N ILE A 220 -14.33 -15.01 6.36
CA ILE A 220 -14.69 -16.26 7.03
C ILE A 220 -13.53 -16.64 7.97
N PRO A 221 -13.68 -16.51 9.29
CA PRO A 221 -12.69 -16.93 10.28
C PRO A 221 -12.73 -18.44 10.49
N TYR A 222 -12.60 -19.18 9.41
CA TYR A 222 -12.56 -20.64 9.36
C TYR A 222 -11.41 -21.10 8.51
N VAL A 223 -10.82 -22.24 8.87
CA VAL A 223 -9.71 -22.81 8.12
C VAL A 223 -10.27 -23.73 7.04
N ILE A 224 -10.08 -23.36 5.80
CA ILE A 224 -10.49 -24.12 4.63
C ILE A 224 -9.42 -25.21 4.37
N GLU A 225 -9.82 -26.46 4.51
CA GLU A 225 -8.97 -27.62 4.22
C GLU A 225 -9.22 -28.14 2.81
N ASN A 226 -10.45 -28.09 2.34
CA ASN A 226 -10.86 -28.54 1.03
C ASN A 226 -11.73 -27.49 0.33
N SER A 227 -11.68 -27.45 -0.98
CA SER A 227 -12.53 -26.53 -1.77
C SER A 227 -14.03 -26.72 -1.51
N SER A 228 -14.46 -27.96 -1.21
CA SER A 228 -15.86 -28.29 -0.88
C SER A 228 -16.35 -27.70 0.45
N ASP A 229 -15.47 -27.21 1.32
CA ASP A 229 -15.87 -26.61 2.59
C ASP A 229 -16.68 -25.32 2.37
N PHE A 230 -16.41 -24.59 1.29
CA PHE A 230 -17.21 -23.42 0.94
C PHE A 230 -18.67 -23.76 0.65
N ASN A 231 -18.96 -24.91 0.05
CA ASN A 231 -20.34 -25.36 -0.22
C ASN A 231 -21.15 -25.63 1.05
N LYS A 232 -20.46 -25.94 2.17
CA LYS A 232 -21.09 -26.17 3.48
C LYS A 232 -21.32 -24.85 4.23
N ILE A 233 -20.50 -23.82 3.94
CA ILE A 233 -20.50 -22.57 4.69
C ILE A 233 -21.30 -21.49 3.97
N LEU A 234 -21.23 -21.45 2.63
CA LEU A 234 -21.82 -20.40 1.79
C LEU A 234 -22.92 -20.94 0.88
N PRO A 235 -24.01 -20.20 0.70
CA PRO A 235 -25.03 -20.52 -0.29
C PRO A 235 -24.54 -20.11 -1.69
N LEU A 236 -23.57 -20.86 -2.27
CA LEU A 236 -22.94 -20.51 -3.56
C LEU A 236 -23.93 -20.42 -4.74
N ASN A 237 -25.07 -21.09 -4.63
CA ASN A 237 -26.15 -20.98 -5.60
C ASN A 237 -26.70 -19.55 -5.76
N LEU A 238 -26.57 -18.69 -4.74
CA LEU A 238 -26.94 -17.27 -4.82
C LEU A 238 -26.04 -16.45 -5.76
N LEU A 239 -24.85 -16.95 -6.07
CA LEU A 239 -23.94 -16.25 -6.97
C LEU A 239 -24.45 -16.22 -8.41
N ASN A 240 -25.25 -17.23 -8.84
CA ASN A 240 -25.65 -17.38 -10.25
C ASN A 240 -24.42 -17.29 -11.18
N ASP A 241 -24.35 -16.24 -12.00
CA ASP A 241 -23.21 -15.97 -12.90
C ASP A 241 -22.25 -14.90 -12.35
N SER A 242 -22.40 -14.52 -11.08
CA SER A 242 -21.48 -13.62 -10.38
C SER A 242 -20.27 -14.37 -9.82
N ILE A 243 -19.20 -13.63 -9.62
CA ILE A 243 -17.97 -14.13 -8.97
C ILE A 243 -17.82 -13.46 -7.61
N LEU A 244 -17.48 -14.24 -6.58
CA LEU A 244 -17.18 -13.76 -5.25
C LEU A 244 -15.68 -13.88 -4.97
N ILE A 245 -15.05 -12.76 -4.61
CA ILE A 245 -13.71 -12.74 -4.03
C ILE A 245 -13.83 -12.65 -2.51
N ILE A 246 -13.14 -13.53 -1.79
CA ILE A 246 -13.25 -13.65 -0.35
C ILE A 246 -11.91 -14.00 0.31
N GLY A 247 -11.63 -13.40 1.48
CA GLY A 247 -10.50 -13.81 2.33
C GLY A 247 -10.89 -14.91 3.31
N ALA A 248 -10.07 -15.94 3.42
CA ALA A 248 -10.16 -16.99 4.43
C ALA A 248 -8.77 -17.58 4.73
N LEU A 249 -8.65 -18.40 5.77
CA LEU A 249 -7.44 -19.16 6.04
C LEU A 249 -7.48 -20.47 5.26
N ARG A 250 -6.37 -20.83 4.59
CA ARG A 250 -6.19 -22.10 3.87
C ARG A 250 -5.19 -22.97 4.59
N LYS A 251 -5.52 -24.24 4.80
CA LYS A 251 -4.63 -25.25 5.31
C LYS A 251 -4.12 -26.15 4.18
N GLU A 252 -2.85 -26.43 4.19
CA GLU A 252 -2.21 -27.38 3.31
C GLU A 252 -1.53 -28.48 4.13
N ASN A 253 -2.03 -29.69 4.01
CA ASN A 253 -1.47 -30.84 4.70
C ASN A 253 -0.24 -31.36 3.96
N LEU A 254 0.88 -31.48 4.67
CA LEU A 254 2.11 -32.11 4.22
C LEU A 254 2.25 -33.48 4.90
N LYS A 255 3.17 -34.35 4.42
CA LYS A 255 3.33 -35.74 4.94
C LYS A 255 3.45 -35.81 6.47
N ASN A 256 4.19 -34.88 7.11
CA ASN A 256 4.44 -34.89 8.57
C ASN A 256 4.08 -33.57 9.25
N ASN A 257 3.50 -32.60 8.54
CA ASN A 257 3.21 -31.26 9.05
C ASN A 257 2.08 -30.62 8.23
N PHE A 258 1.68 -29.42 8.58
CA PHE A 258 0.76 -28.61 7.78
C PHE A 258 1.19 -27.15 7.73
N LYS A 259 0.72 -26.44 6.72
CA LYS A 259 0.91 -25.01 6.55
C LYS A 259 -0.43 -24.29 6.60
N ILE A 260 -0.44 -23.09 7.16
CA ILE A 260 -1.61 -22.20 7.15
C ILE A 260 -1.25 -20.94 6.38
N PHE A 261 -2.10 -20.58 5.42
CA PHE A 261 -1.95 -19.39 4.60
C PHE A 261 -3.13 -18.43 4.82
N ASN A 262 -2.85 -17.15 4.78
CA ASN A 262 -3.86 -16.12 4.60
C ASN A 262 -4.14 -16.02 3.11
N THR A 263 -5.37 -16.33 2.68
CA THR A 263 -5.68 -16.61 1.28
C THR A 263 -6.86 -15.79 0.80
N LEU A 264 -6.73 -15.27 -0.43
CA LEU A 264 -7.82 -14.73 -1.23
C LEU A 264 -8.33 -15.85 -2.13
N PHE A 265 -9.59 -16.19 -2.02
CA PHE A 265 -10.26 -17.18 -2.88
C PHE A 265 -11.18 -16.49 -3.89
N VAL A 266 -11.31 -17.10 -5.04
CA VAL A 266 -12.28 -16.76 -6.09
C VAL A 266 -13.30 -17.87 -6.19
N LEU A 267 -14.55 -17.53 -5.97
CA LEU A 267 -15.67 -18.47 -5.94
C LEU A 267 -16.68 -18.14 -7.01
N SER A 268 -17.17 -19.19 -7.69
CA SER A 268 -18.37 -19.19 -8.51
C SER A 268 -19.47 -20.05 -7.87
N LYS A 269 -20.61 -20.16 -8.53
CA LYS A 269 -21.65 -21.13 -8.14
C LYS A 269 -21.15 -22.59 -8.13
N ASN A 270 -20.08 -22.90 -8.87
CA ASN A 270 -19.50 -24.23 -8.97
C ASN A 270 -18.45 -24.52 -7.88
N GLY A 271 -18.07 -23.53 -7.06
CA GLY A 271 -17.07 -23.65 -6.02
C GLY A 271 -15.86 -22.77 -6.24
N VAL A 272 -14.68 -23.23 -5.80
CA VAL A 272 -13.41 -22.50 -5.91
C VAL A 272 -12.88 -22.58 -7.36
N GLU A 273 -12.73 -21.41 -7.98
CA GLU A 273 -12.16 -21.28 -9.34
C GLU A 273 -10.63 -21.07 -9.27
N ASP A 274 -10.17 -20.23 -8.34
CA ASP A 274 -8.75 -19.93 -8.15
C ASP A 274 -8.52 -19.38 -6.74
N TYR A 275 -7.24 -19.27 -6.32
CA TYR A 275 -6.86 -18.67 -5.04
C TYR A 275 -5.47 -18.04 -5.11
N TYR A 276 -5.19 -17.14 -4.15
CA TYR A 276 -3.89 -16.50 -3.97
C TYR A 276 -3.51 -16.48 -2.49
N ASP A 277 -2.35 -17.02 -2.15
CA ASP A 277 -1.81 -17.00 -0.80
C ASP A 277 -0.94 -15.76 -0.58
N LYS A 278 -1.15 -15.08 0.54
CA LYS A 278 -0.40 -13.89 0.93
C LYS A 278 1.10 -14.15 0.97
N ARG A 279 1.87 -13.32 0.27
CA ARG A 279 3.32 -13.45 0.13
C ARG A 279 4.10 -12.61 1.12
N LYS A 280 3.63 -11.38 1.39
CA LYS A 280 4.23 -10.46 2.34
C LYS A 280 3.48 -10.49 3.65
N LEU A 281 3.99 -11.27 4.59
CA LEU A 281 3.42 -11.41 5.93
C LEU A 281 3.82 -10.24 6.83
N VAL A 282 2.93 -9.92 7.78
CA VAL A 282 3.19 -8.88 8.79
C VAL A 282 4.07 -9.47 9.90
N PRO A 283 5.31 -8.93 10.10
CA PRO A 283 6.16 -9.38 11.20
C PRO A 283 5.46 -9.17 12.56
N PHE A 284 5.66 -10.10 13.49
CA PHE A 284 5.04 -10.16 14.83
C PHE A 284 3.51 -10.34 14.85
N GLY A 285 2.84 -10.02 13.75
CA GLY A 285 1.40 -10.24 13.57
C GLY A 285 1.09 -11.63 13.02
N GLU A 286 1.57 -11.96 11.85
CA GLU A 286 1.26 -13.21 11.14
C GLU A 286 2.33 -14.29 11.34
N TYR A 287 3.56 -13.88 11.61
CA TYR A 287 4.67 -14.77 11.99
C TYR A 287 5.57 -14.06 13.00
N PHE A 288 6.31 -14.85 13.79
CA PHE A 288 7.31 -14.30 14.72
C PHE A 288 8.70 -14.40 14.09
N PRO A 289 9.38 -13.24 13.81
CA PRO A 289 10.76 -13.26 13.33
C PRO A 289 11.67 -13.95 14.33
N PHE A 290 12.63 -14.76 13.85
CA PHE A 290 13.58 -15.49 14.70
C PHE A 290 12.92 -16.46 15.71
N ARG A 291 11.81 -17.10 15.34
CA ARG A 291 11.11 -18.07 16.20
C ARG A 291 12.02 -19.19 16.72
N SER A 292 13.05 -19.57 15.97
CA SER A 292 14.05 -20.56 16.38
C SER A 292 14.88 -20.13 17.62
N LEU A 293 15.00 -18.79 17.86
CA LEU A 293 15.72 -18.23 18.99
C LEU A 293 14.80 -17.82 20.14
N PHE A 294 13.55 -17.47 19.83
CA PHE A 294 12.59 -16.92 20.79
C PHE A 294 11.22 -17.57 20.62
N ASN A 295 10.71 -18.20 21.66
CA ASN A 295 9.40 -18.84 21.64
C ASN A 295 8.29 -17.91 22.16
N PHE A 296 8.10 -16.75 21.50
CA PHE A 296 7.03 -15.81 21.84
C PHE A 296 5.76 -16.08 21.02
N LYS A 297 4.60 -15.74 21.58
CA LYS A 297 3.32 -15.73 20.86
C LYS A 297 3.32 -14.61 19.81
N LYS A 298 2.67 -14.85 18.67
CA LYS A 298 2.34 -13.79 17.72
C LYS A 298 1.12 -12.99 18.21
N ILE A 299 0.96 -11.76 17.71
CA ILE A 299 -0.12 -10.85 18.13
C ILE A 299 -1.49 -11.31 17.61
N THR A 300 -1.55 -11.94 16.42
CA THR A 300 -2.80 -12.48 15.89
C THR A 300 -3.17 -13.79 16.57
N GLN A 301 -4.47 -14.10 16.61
CA GLN A 301 -4.96 -15.33 17.21
C GLN A 301 -4.38 -16.59 16.56
N GLY A 302 -4.15 -17.61 17.41
CA GLY A 302 -3.56 -18.91 17.03
C GLY A 302 -2.05 -18.97 17.23
N ASP A 303 -1.56 -20.13 17.66
CA ASP A 303 -0.15 -20.34 18.03
C ASP A 303 0.75 -20.62 16.81
N ILE A 304 0.17 -20.87 15.65
CA ILE A 304 0.90 -21.26 14.43
C ILE A 304 1.16 -20.05 13.55
N ASP A 305 2.42 -19.87 13.15
CA ASP A 305 2.79 -18.84 12.18
C ASP A 305 2.16 -19.12 10.82
N PHE A 306 1.73 -18.07 10.13
CA PHE A 306 1.30 -18.22 8.75
C PHE A 306 2.50 -18.46 7.84
N SER A 307 2.26 -19.21 6.78
CA SER A 307 3.24 -19.48 5.74
C SER A 307 3.10 -18.47 4.61
N SER A 308 4.23 -18.03 4.07
CA SER A 308 4.25 -17.15 2.89
C SER A 308 3.89 -17.91 1.64
N GLY A 309 3.01 -17.35 0.82
CA GLY A 309 2.74 -17.84 -0.53
C GLY A 309 3.96 -17.69 -1.43
N ASN A 310 4.12 -18.60 -2.40
CA ASN A 310 5.27 -18.64 -3.30
C ASN A 310 4.99 -17.99 -4.67
N GLU A 311 3.72 -17.91 -5.07
CA GLU A 311 3.34 -17.50 -6.41
C GLU A 311 3.05 -16.02 -6.53
N ASN A 312 3.74 -15.37 -7.45
CA ASN A 312 3.34 -14.06 -7.97
C ASN A 312 2.49 -14.29 -9.22
N LYS A 313 1.18 -14.31 -9.06
CA LYS A 313 0.26 -14.58 -10.16
C LYS A 313 -0.83 -13.52 -10.28
N ASN A 314 -1.32 -13.34 -11.49
CA ASN A 314 -2.57 -12.68 -11.76
C ASN A 314 -3.67 -13.73 -11.83
N ILE A 315 -4.82 -13.43 -11.28
CA ILE A 315 -6.00 -14.30 -11.34
C ILE A 315 -6.83 -13.89 -12.55
N ARG A 316 -7.35 -14.89 -13.27
CA ARG A 316 -8.27 -14.70 -14.40
C ARG A 316 -9.66 -15.19 -14.03
N ILE A 317 -10.64 -14.38 -14.36
CA ILE A 317 -12.08 -14.70 -14.18
C ILE A 317 -12.84 -14.36 -15.45
N ASN A 318 -13.93 -15.07 -15.69
CA ASN A 318 -14.85 -14.74 -16.76
C ASN A 318 -16.19 -14.30 -16.16
N ILE A 319 -16.64 -13.11 -16.52
CA ILE A 319 -17.94 -12.56 -16.11
C ILE A 319 -18.63 -12.03 -17.36
N ASN A 320 -19.81 -12.55 -17.70
CA ASN A 320 -20.58 -12.16 -18.90
C ASN A 320 -19.75 -12.24 -20.19
N ASN A 321 -19.03 -13.34 -20.39
CA ASN A 321 -18.13 -13.58 -21.54
C ASN A 321 -17.01 -12.54 -21.69
N LYS A 322 -16.66 -11.83 -20.59
CA LYS A 322 -15.52 -10.92 -20.52
C LYS A 322 -14.43 -11.56 -19.69
N ASP A 323 -13.26 -11.73 -20.29
CA ASP A 323 -12.07 -12.18 -19.58
C ASP A 323 -11.46 -11.01 -18.81
N ILE A 324 -11.42 -11.14 -17.50
CA ILE A 324 -10.89 -10.14 -16.59
C ILE A 324 -9.69 -10.75 -15.86
N SER A 325 -8.58 -10.05 -15.91
CA SER A 325 -7.39 -10.42 -15.15
C SER A 325 -7.13 -9.41 -14.06
N PHE A 326 -6.93 -9.85 -12.82
CA PHE A 326 -6.61 -8.94 -11.72
C PHE A 326 -5.37 -9.36 -10.95
N GLU A 327 -4.70 -8.37 -10.37
CA GLU A 327 -3.61 -8.56 -9.43
C GLU A 327 -4.17 -8.66 -8.01
N PRO A 328 -4.04 -9.80 -7.34
CA PRO A 328 -4.48 -9.96 -5.95
C PRO A 328 -3.46 -9.39 -4.99
N LEU A 329 -3.94 -8.68 -3.96
CA LEU A 329 -3.16 -8.20 -2.83
C LEU A 329 -3.95 -8.45 -1.55
N ILE A 330 -3.27 -8.87 -0.49
CA ILE A 330 -3.86 -9.08 0.82
C ILE A 330 -3.24 -8.08 1.81
N CYS A 331 -4.07 -7.13 2.30
CA CYS A 331 -3.77 -6.22 3.39
C CYS A 331 -2.43 -5.47 3.19
N TYR A 332 -1.45 -5.76 4.03
CA TYR A 332 -0.11 -5.18 4.06
C TYR A 332 0.61 -5.17 2.69
N GLU A 333 0.29 -6.10 1.81
CA GLU A 333 0.88 -6.13 0.46
C GLU A 333 0.59 -4.87 -0.35
N GLY A 334 -0.53 -4.20 -0.09
CA GLY A 334 -0.92 -2.96 -0.77
C GLY A 334 0.05 -1.80 -0.59
N ILE A 335 0.90 -1.80 0.44
CA ILE A 335 1.88 -0.72 0.64
C ILE A 335 3.15 -0.88 -0.19
N PHE A 336 3.44 -2.11 -0.68
CA PHE A 336 4.66 -2.40 -1.44
C PHE A 336 4.47 -2.15 -2.92
N GLN A 337 5.53 -1.72 -3.57
CA GLN A 337 5.59 -1.76 -5.03
C GLN A 337 5.67 -3.22 -5.48
N THR A 338 4.72 -3.64 -6.29
CA THR A 338 4.72 -4.96 -6.91
C THR A 338 4.94 -4.81 -8.40
N PHE A 339 5.77 -5.69 -8.97
CA PHE A 339 6.02 -5.72 -10.41
C PHE A 339 5.35 -6.96 -11.00
N PRO A 340 4.40 -6.82 -11.93
CA PRO A 340 3.81 -7.96 -12.60
C PRO A 340 4.89 -8.71 -13.39
N LYS A 341 4.75 -10.03 -13.54
CA LYS A 341 5.51 -10.76 -14.56
C LYS A 341 5.12 -10.19 -15.92
N LEU A 342 6.10 -9.97 -16.78
CA LEU A 342 5.96 -9.35 -18.12
C LEU A 342 4.92 -10.03 -19.03
N ASP A 343 4.56 -11.29 -18.77
CA ASP A 343 3.74 -12.12 -19.65
C ASP A 343 2.22 -11.95 -19.45
N ARG A 344 1.76 -11.25 -18.39
CA ARG A 344 0.33 -11.23 -18.05
C ARG A 344 -0.14 -9.85 -17.67
N ARG A 345 -0.96 -9.28 -18.53
CA ARG A 345 -1.61 -7.99 -18.31
C ARG A 345 -2.78 -8.13 -17.36
N SER A 346 -2.84 -7.28 -16.32
CA SER A 346 -4.01 -7.14 -15.46
C SER A 346 -4.89 -5.98 -15.91
N ASN A 347 -6.19 -6.07 -15.61
CA ASN A 347 -7.18 -5.02 -15.88
C ASN A 347 -7.51 -4.19 -14.64
N LEU A 348 -7.27 -4.75 -13.45
CA LEU A 348 -7.48 -4.10 -12.15
C LEU A 348 -6.61 -4.72 -11.07
N ILE A 349 -6.57 -4.09 -9.90
CA ILE A 349 -5.97 -4.59 -8.67
C ILE A 349 -7.09 -4.82 -7.67
N VAL A 350 -7.07 -5.96 -6.96
CA VAL A 350 -7.98 -6.24 -5.84
C VAL A 350 -7.17 -6.38 -4.57
N ASN A 351 -7.41 -5.50 -3.61
CA ASN A 351 -6.78 -5.53 -2.28
C ASN A 351 -7.84 -5.78 -1.21
N ILE A 352 -7.86 -6.98 -0.64
CA ILE A 352 -8.69 -7.31 0.51
C ILE A 352 -7.91 -7.06 1.80
N THR A 353 -8.55 -6.46 2.83
CA THR A 353 -7.83 -6.04 4.05
C THR A 353 -8.68 -6.13 5.31
N ASN A 354 -8.02 -6.09 6.46
CA ASN A 354 -8.64 -5.93 7.75
C ASN A 354 -7.87 -4.89 8.58
N ASP A 355 -8.36 -3.65 8.57
CA ASP A 355 -7.72 -2.53 9.28
C ASP A 355 -8.13 -2.42 10.77
N ALA A 356 -8.86 -3.41 11.31
CA ALA A 356 -9.22 -3.44 12.73
C ALA A 356 -8.00 -3.28 13.66
N TRP A 357 -6.84 -3.76 13.20
CA TRP A 357 -5.58 -3.68 13.92
C TRP A 357 -5.08 -2.25 14.18
N PHE A 358 -5.58 -1.27 13.45
CA PHE A 358 -5.17 0.14 13.58
C PHE A 358 -6.11 0.98 14.44
N GLY A 359 -7.25 0.40 14.90
CA GLY A 359 -8.28 1.15 15.60
C GLY A 359 -8.85 2.32 14.80
N THR A 360 -9.44 3.29 15.49
CA THR A 360 -10.01 4.51 14.90
C THR A 360 -8.97 5.64 14.77
N THR A 361 -7.75 5.30 14.40
CA THR A 361 -6.61 6.23 14.30
C THR A 361 -6.36 6.69 12.87
N SER A 362 -5.20 7.29 12.65
CA SER A 362 -4.72 7.62 11.29
C SER A 362 -4.24 6.38 10.51
N GLY A 363 -4.04 5.23 11.16
CA GLY A 363 -3.54 4.00 10.51
C GLY A 363 -4.34 3.57 9.28
N PRO A 364 -5.69 3.43 9.36
CA PRO A 364 -6.51 3.07 8.20
C PRO A 364 -6.39 4.05 7.02
N SER A 365 -6.34 5.36 7.28
CA SER A 365 -6.19 6.37 6.23
C SER A 365 -4.79 6.39 5.63
N GLN A 366 -3.74 6.17 6.43
CA GLN A 366 -2.36 6.02 5.95
C GLN A 366 -2.24 4.76 5.07
N HIS A 367 -2.82 3.64 5.49
CA HIS A 367 -2.84 2.39 4.74
C HIS A 367 -3.59 2.53 3.40
N LEU A 368 -4.77 3.16 3.42
CA LEU A 368 -5.52 3.48 2.22
C LEU A 368 -4.71 4.35 1.26
N THR A 369 -4.06 5.39 1.78
CA THR A 369 -3.23 6.31 0.99
C THR A 369 -2.07 5.55 0.34
N ALA A 370 -1.32 4.75 1.09
CA ALA A 370 -0.22 3.96 0.55
C ALA A 370 -0.68 2.99 -0.55
N SER A 371 -1.83 2.31 -0.35
CA SER A 371 -2.40 1.40 -1.35
C SER A 371 -2.84 2.13 -2.62
N ARG A 372 -3.36 3.36 -2.51
CA ARG A 372 -3.81 4.18 -3.65
C ARG A 372 -2.70 4.43 -4.66
N PHE A 373 -1.44 4.59 -4.23
CA PHE A 373 -0.31 4.77 -5.14
C PHE A 373 -0.17 3.62 -6.15
N ARG A 374 -0.60 2.41 -5.77
CA ARG A 374 -0.53 1.23 -6.67
C ARG A 374 -1.36 1.44 -7.93
N SER A 375 -2.54 2.09 -7.81
CA SER A 375 -3.38 2.34 -8.99
C SER A 375 -2.66 3.21 -10.02
N ILE A 376 -1.98 4.27 -9.58
CA ILE A 376 -1.31 5.23 -10.47
C ILE A 376 -0.04 4.64 -11.04
N GLU A 377 0.77 3.96 -10.22
CA GLU A 377 2.01 3.33 -10.67
C GLU A 377 1.77 2.31 -11.78
N LYS A 378 0.67 1.57 -11.68
CA LYS A 378 0.33 0.52 -12.64
C LYS A 378 -0.61 0.98 -13.76
N GLY A 379 -1.30 2.10 -13.56
CA GLY A 379 -2.36 2.54 -14.46
C GLY A 379 -3.59 1.63 -14.40
N LEU A 380 -3.84 1.01 -13.24
CA LEU A 380 -4.92 0.06 -13.03
C LEU A 380 -5.91 0.60 -11.98
N PRO A 381 -7.23 0.40 -12.16
CA PRO A 381 -8.18 0.62 -11.07
C PRO A 381 -7.81 -0.23 -9.86
N LEU A 382 -7.98 0.32 -8.66
CA LEU A 382 -7.79 -0.39 -7.40
C LEU A 382 -9.13 -0.55 -6.68
N VAL A 383 -9.50 -1.80 -6.44
CA VAL A 383 -10.62 -2.20 -5.60
C VAL A 383 -10.06 -2.60 -4.24
N ARG A 384 -10.24 -1.75 -3.23
CA ARG A 384 -9.81 -2.04 -1.85
C ARG A 384 -11.00 -2.24 -0.96
N VAL A 385 -11.08 -3.42 -0.34
CA VAL A 385 -12.21 -3.81 0.52
C VAL A 385 -11.70 -4.17 1.91
N ALA A 386 -12.19 -3.44 2.91
CA ALA A 386 -11.83 -3.60 4.30
C ALA A 386 -12.97 -4.25 5.11
N ASN A 387 -12.63 -5.00 6.14
CA ASN A 387 -13.61 -5.48 7.13
C ASN A 387 -14.08 -4.31 8.02
N THR A 388 -13.23 -3.87 8.93
CA THR A 388 -13.24 -2.52 9.52
C THR A 388 -12.14 -1.73 8.85
N GLY A 389 -12.27 -0.45 8.71
CA GLY A 389 -11.33 0.35 7.95
C GLY A 389 -12.06 1.17 6.90
N ILE A 390 -11.34 1.54 5.84
CA ILE A 390 -11.90 2.33 4.75
C ILE A 390 -11.85 1.50 3.48
N SER A 391 -13.02 1.10 2.98
CA SER A 391 -13.12 0.52 1.64
C SER A 391 -13.22 1.62 0.59
N ALA A 392 -12.55 1.44 -0.54
CA ALA A 392 -12.61 2.42 -1.62
C ALA A 392 -12.30 1.78 -2.98
N VAL A 393 -12.88 2.36 -4.01
CA VAL A 393 -12.53 2.05 -5.40
C VAL A 393 -11.90 3.29 -6.02
N PHE A 394 -10.71 3.11 -6.58
CA PHE A 394 -9.98 4.16 -7.31
C PHE A 394 -9.91 3.79 -8.78
N ASN A 395 -9.97 4.79 -9.66
CA ASN A 395 -9.66 4.57 -11.06
C ASN A 395 -8.13 4.47 -11.29
N GLU A 396 -7.70 4.24 -12.53
CA GLU A 396 -6.29 4.13 -12.95
C GLU A 396 -5.45 5.39 -12.69
N LYS A 397 -6.10 6.54 -12.47
CA LYS A 397 -5.46 7.82 -12.10
C LYS A 397 -5.43 8.04 -10.58
N GLY A 398 -5.88 7.07 -9.79
CA GLY A 398 -5.98 7.18 -8.35
C GLY A 398 -7.11 8.11 -7.87
N LYS A 399 -8.03 8.55 -8.74
CA LYS A 399 -9.22 9.28 -8.32
C LYS A 399 -10.19 8.33 -7.62
N LYS A 400 -10.61 8.68 -6.41
CA LYS A 400 -11.59 7.92 -5.66
C LYS A 400 -12.96 8.03 -6.31
N LEU A 401 -13.55 6.89 -6.68
CA LEU A 401 -14.86 6.78 -7.31
C LEU A 401 -15.97 6.61 -6.28
N ILE A 402 -15.78 5.64 -5.37
CA ILE A 402 -16.67 5.40 -4.23
C ILE A 402 -15.82 5.08 -2.99
N SER A 403 -16.40 5.25 -1.80
CA SER A 403 -15.78 4.77 -0.56
C SER A 403 -16.82 4.51 0.52
N ILE A 404 -16.53 3.51 1.36
CA ILE A 404 -17.25 3.25 2.60
C ILE A 404 -16.35 3.72 3.73
N PRO A 405 -16.81 4.66 4.57
CA PRO A 405 -16.00 5.20 5.66
C PRO A 405 -15.63 4.17 6.72
N LEU A 406 -14.65 4.53 7.55
CA LEU A 406 -14.27 3.78 8.76
C LEU A 406 -15.50 3.53 9.65
N ASP A 407 -15.56 2.35 10.27
CA ASP A 407 -16.61 1.92 11.21
C ASP A 407 -18.06 1.98 10.66
N LYS A 408 -18.21 1.87 9.35
CA LYS A 408 -19.54 1.75 8.73
C LYS A 408 -19.75 0.35 8.17
N GLU A 409 -20.91 -0.21 8.49
CA GLU A 409 -21.45 -1.41 7.88
C GLU A 409 -22.20 -1.01 6.61
N LYS A 410 -21.69 -1.38 5.44
CA LYS A 410 -22.30 -1.02 4.17
C LYS A 410 -21.78 -1.87 3.02
N SER A 411 -22.57 -1.96 1.94
CA SER A 411 -22.10 -2.35 0.63
C SER A 411 -22.36 -1.23 -0.38
N GLU A 412 -21.52 -1.14 -1.40
CA GLU A 412 -21.64 -0.18 -2.48
C GLU A 412 -21.45 -0.88 -3.82
N THR A 413 -22.21 -0.47 -4.81
CA THR A 413 -22.13 -1.00 -6.19
C THR A 413 -21.77 0.09 -7.17
N ILE A 414 -20.85 -0.21 -8.09
CA ILE A 414 -20.39 0.70 -9.13
C ILE A 414 -20.16 -0.04 -10.45
N PHE A 415 -20.28 0.67 -11.58
CA PHE A 415 -19.76 0.22 -12.86
C PHE A 415 -18.34 0.74 -13.03
N LEU A 416 -17.36 -0.15 -12.88
CA LEU A 416 -15.93 0.16 -12.93
C LEU A 416 -15.41 -0.03 -14.36
N LYS A 417 -14.75 0.99 -14.90
CA LYS A 417 -14.00 0.87 -16.17
C LYS A 417 -12.70 0.11 -15.91
N LEU A 418 -12.48 -0.96 -16.67
CA LEU A 418 -11.26 -1.76 -16.61
C LEU A 418 -10.13 -1.09 -17.41
N ALA A 419 -8.89 -1.23 -16.96
CA ALA A 419 -7.75 -0.65 -17.65
C ALA A 419 -7.38 -1.44 -18.91
N LYS A 420 -6.94 -0.71 -19.95
CA LYS A 420 -6.41 -1.29 -21.19
C LYS A 420 -4.89 -1.10 -21.36
N GLU A 421 -4.28 -0.14 -20.65
CA GLU A 421 -2.89 0.22 -20.85
C GLU A 421 -2.09 0.23 -19.55
N ASN A 422 -0.84 -0.13 -19.64
CA ASN A 422 0.12 -0.07 -18.55
C ASN A 422 0.90 1.24 -18.59
N THR A 423 1.29 1.75 -17.43
CA THR A 423 2.14 2.93 -17.30
C THR A 423 3.60 2.64 -17.71
N ILE A 424 4.37 3.70 -17.90
CA ILE A 424 5.82 3.60 -18.10
C ILE A 424 6.48 2.94 -16.88
N PHE A 425 6.09 3.35 -15.67
CA PHE A 425 6.62 2.75 -14.45
C PHE A 425 6.29 1.25 -14.36
N SER A 426 5.07 0.84 -14.71
CA SER A 426 4.69 -0.57 -14.71
C SER A 426 5.54 -1.43 -15.66
N LYS A 427 5.99 -0.83 -16.79
CA LYS A 427 6.83 -1.53 -17.79
C LYS A 427 8.30 -1.64 -17.36
N TYR A 428 8.86 -0.55 -16.84
CA TYR A 428 10.30 -0.43 -16.61
C TYR A 428 10.71 -0.42 -15.13
N GLY A 429 9.76 -0.27 -14.22
CA GLY A 429 10.00 -0.31 -12.78
C GLY A 429 11.04 0.70 -12.31
N ASN A 430 11.92 0.27 -11.40
CA ASN A 430 12.95 1.12 -10.80
C ASN A 430 14.02 1.64 -11.79
N LYS A 431 14.07 1.15 -13.03
CA LYS A 431 14.93 1.76 -14.07
C LYS A 431 14.54 3.22 -14.32
N CYS A 432 13.23 3.53 -14.26
CA CYS A 432 12.73 4.90 -14.38
C CYS A 432 13.21 5.79 -13.23
N LEU A 433 13.27 5.26 -12.00
CA LEU A 433 13.81 5.96 -10.85
C LEU A 433 15.29 6.30 -11.03
N ILE A 434 16.10 5.34 -11.50
CA ILE A 434 17.54 5.56 -11.75
C ILE A 434 17.74 6.67 -12.80
N ILE A 435 16.97 6.65 -13.90
CA ILE A 435 16.99 7.69 -14.93
C ILE A 435 16.62 9.04 -14.34
N LEU A 436 15.57 9.11 -13.52
CA LEU A 436 15.15 10.35 -12.86
C LEU A 436 16.27 10.92 -11.99
N ILE A 437 16.87 10.10 -11.13
CA ILE A 437 17.98 10.51 -10.26
C ILE A 437 19.14 11.05 -11.09
N PHE A 438 19.54 10.33 -12.14
CA PHE A 438 20.62 10.76 -13.02
C PHE A 438 20.33 12.12 -13.66
N LEU A 439 19.11 12.33 -14.18
CA LEU A 439 18.71 13.60 -14.78
C LEU A 439 18.73 14.74 -13.77
N VAL A 440 18.20 14.54 -12.55
CA VAL A 440 18.20 15.58 -11.51
C VAL A 440 19.63 15.95 -11.13
N CYS A 441 20.54 14.99 -10.98
CA CYS A 441 21.95 15.24 -10.69
C CYS A 441 22.63 16.01 -11.83
N LEU A 442 22.41 15.61 -13.09
CA LEU A 442 22.96 16.25 -14.26
C LEU A 442 22.49 17.70 -14.38
N PHE A 443 21.19 17.94 -14.30
CA PHE A 443 20.62 19.30 -14.37
C PHE A 443 21.07 20.19 -13.21
N SER A 444 21.16 19.64 -11.99
CA SER A 444 21.68 20.38 -10.83
C SER A 444 23.09 20.90 -11.08
N ASN A 445 23.97 20.06 -11.62
CA ASN A 445 25.34 20.44 -11.95
C ASN A 445 25.41 21.50 -13.11
N ILE A 446 24.60 21.30 -14.14
CA ILE A 446 24.52 22.25 -15.27
C ILE A 446 24.07 23.62 -14.78
N ILE A 447 23.02 23.70 -13.95
CA ILE A 447 22.48 24.94 -13.40
C ILE A 447 23.56 25.67 -12.58
N ASP A 448 24.24 24.96 -11.70
CA ASP A 448 25.29 25.55 -10.85
C ASP A 448 26.44 26.09 -11.72
N ASN A 449 26.87 25.36 -12.75
CA ASN A 449 27.92 25.83 -13.67
C ASN A 449 27.50 27.08 -14.45
N LEU A 450 26.25 27.17 -14.90
CA LEU A 450 25.73 28.35 -15.58
C LEU A 450 25.67 29.57 -14.64
N LEU A 451 25.26 29.39 -13.40
CA LEU A 451 25.22 30.46 -12.39
C LEU A 451 26.64 30.93 -12.02
N PHE A 452 27.61 30.01 -11.92
CA PHE A 452 29.02 30.34 -11.68
C PHE A 452 29.63 31.18 -12.81
N ARG A 453 29.44 30.78 -14.08
CA ARG A 453 29.90 31.52 -15.23
C ARG A 453 29.28 32.92 -15.32
N LYS A 454 28.02 33.09 -14.92
CA LYS A 454 27.39 34.42 -14.89
C LYS A 454 28.02 35.35 -13.85
N LYS A 455 28.45 34.81 -12.69
CA LYS A 455 29.16 35.56 -11.65
C LYS A 455 30.57 36.01 -12.07
N LEU A 456 31.22 35.27 -12.97
CA LEU A 456 32.55 35.64 -13.50
C LEU A 456 32.49 36.68 -14.60
N ARG A 457 31.30 36.96 -15.17
CA ARG A 457 31.09 37.96 -16.24
C ARG A 457 30.54 39.30 -15.76
N LEU A 458 30.17 39.37 -14.47
CA LEU A 458 29.76 40.58 -13.75
C LEU A 458 30.87 41.03 -12.84
#